data_a12d6be75621aa0aac66f9993c5d2449
#
_entry.id   a12d6be75621aa0aac66f9993c5d2449
#
_cell.length_a   1.000
_cell.length_b   1.000
_cell.length_c   1.000
_cell.angle_alpha   90.00
_cell.angle_beta   90.00
_cell.angle_gamma   90.00
#
_symmetry.space_group_name_H-M   'P 1'
#
loop_
_entity.id
_entity.type
_entity.pdbx_description
1 polymer ?
#
loop_
_entity_poly.entity_id
_entity_poly.type
_entity_poly.pdbx_seq_one_letter_code
_entity_poly.pdbx_strand_id
1 'polypeptide(L)'
;MKKIACVTLMSVLLGLGGPVLAGDVETGKSRSAACAGCHGAAGISSNPLWPNLAGQQPAYLVKQLKAFRDGTRSDPMMGPMAMPLTDADIDNIAAYYSSL
;
A
#
# COMPACT_ATOMS: atom_id res chain seq x y z
N MET A 1 4.25 61.64 18.52
CA MET A 1 3.48 60.37 18.59
C MET A 1 4.09 59.40 17.60
N LYS A 2 4.78 58.39 18.09
CA LYS A 2 5.38 57.37 17.26
C LYS A 2 4.32 56.27 17.02
N LYS A 3 3.92 56.10 15.80
CA LYS A 3 3.03 54.99 15.42
C LYS A 3 3.85 53.71 15.33
N ILE A 4 3.61 52.79 16.28
CA ILE A 4 4.19 51.46 16.24
C ILE A 4 3.37 50.64 15.22
N ALA A 5 3.96 50.36 14.07
CA ALA A 5 3.36 49.41 13.12
C ALA A 5 3.57 48.00 13.63
N CYS A 6 2.49 47.36 14.08
CA CYS A 6 2.50 45.92 14.32
C CYS A 6 2.65 45.19 12.97
N VAL A 7 3.85 44.73 12.72
CA VAL A 7 4.07 43.75 11.63
C VAL A 7 3.63 42.41 12.17
N THR A 8 2.44 42.01 11.78
CA THR A 8 1.97 40.67 12.03
C THR A 8 2.75 39.75 11.11
N LEU A 9 3.71 39.05 11.67
CA LEU A 9 4.41 37.96 10.97
C LEU A 9 3.41 36.82 10.79
N MET A 10 2.85 36.75 9.61
CA MET A 10 2.00 35.64 9.21
C MET A 10 2.91 34.44 8.92
N SER A 11 3.09 33.58 9.92
CA SER A 11 3.79 32.31 9.74
C SER A 11 2.93 31.44 8.84
N VAL A 12 3.30 31.40 7.56
CA VAL A 12 2.76 30.40 6.66
C VAL A 12 3.37 29.06 7.07
N LEU A 13 2.63 28.28 7.84
CA LEU A 13 2.91 26.87 8.00
C LEU A 13 2.67 26.20 6.65
N LEU A 14 3.74 26.11 5.86
CA LEU A 14 3.81 25.14 4.77
C LEU A 14 3.78 23.77 5.46
N GLY A 15 2.58 23.15 5.50
CA GLY A 15 2.46 21.75 5.85
C GLY A 15 3.33 20.96 4.89
N LEU A 16 4.49 20.51 5.38
CA LEU A 16 5.25 19.47 4.73
C LEU A 16 4.37 18.21 4.79
N GLY A 17 3.50 18.07 3.78
CA GLY A 17 2.84 16.82 3.54
C GLY A 17 3.93 15.78 3.29
N GLY A 18 4.17 14.87 4.24
CA GLY A 18 4.96 13.68 4.02
C GLY A 18 4.38 12.89 2.84
N PRO A 19 5.12 11.92 2.27
CA PRO A 19 4.59 11.07 1.21
C PRO A 19 3.26 10.51 1.67
N VAL A 20 2.19 10.82 0.96
CA VAL A 20 0.88 10.23 1.17
C VAL A 20 1.03 8.78 0.73
N LEU A 21 1.10 7.85 1.69
CA LEU A 21 0.94 6.44 1.39
C LEU A 21 -0.46 6.27 0.81
N ALA A 22 -0.54 5.76 -0.42
CA ALA A 22 -1.80 5.62 -1.15
C ALA A 22 -2.78 4.65 -0.49
N GLY A 23 -2.32 3.82 0.47
CA GLY A 23 -3.11 2.80 1.14
C GLY A 23 -3.07 2.88 2.66
N ASP A 24 -4.09 2.30 3.29
CA ASP A 24 -4.22 2.15 4.73
C ASP A 24 -3.77 0.76 5.18
N VAL A 25 -2.82 0.71 6.12
CA VAL A 25 -2.22 -0.54 6.62
C VAL A 25 -3.25 -1.43 7.31
N GLU A 26 -4.11 -0.90 8.17
CA GLU A 26 -5.10 -1.69 8.90
C GLU A 26 -6.19 -2.25 7.97
N THR A 27 -6.65 -1.47 7.02
CA THR A 27 -7.58 -1.93 5.99
C THR A 27 -6.93 -3.01 5.12
N GLY A 28 -5.67 -2.82 4.77
CA GLY A 28 -4.88 -3.80 4.01
C GLY A 28 -4.70 -5.11 4.75
N LYS A 29 -4.46 -5.06 6.06
CA LYS A 29 -4.39 -6.25 6.91
C LYS A 29 -5.67 -7.06 6.84
N SER A 30 -6.82 -6.42 7.01
CA SER A 30 -8.12 -7.09 6.92
C SER A 30 -8.36 -7.68 5.54
N ARG A 31 -8.01 -6.92 4.50
CA ARG A 31 -8.22 -7.34 3.11
C ARG A 31 -7.29 -8.47 2.66
N SER A 32 -6.12 -8.57 3.27
CA SER A 32 -5.10 -9.57 2.93
C SER A 32 -5.38 -10.98 3.53
N ALA A 33 -6.47 -11.16 4.24
CA ALA A 33 -6.83 -12.47 4.81
C ALA A 33 -6.82 -13.60 3.77
N ALA A 34 -7.31 -13.31 2.56
CA ALA A 34 -7.29 -14.26 1.44
C ALA A 34 -5.87 -14.54 0.90
N CYS A 35 -4.92 -13.66 1.13
CA CYS A 35 -3.53 -13.80 0.69
C CYS A 35 -2.70 -14.64 1.67
N ALA A 36 -3.05 -14.57 2.95
CA ALA A 36 -2.29 -15.16 4.04
C ALA A 36 -2.14 -16.69 3.95
N GLY A 37 -3.14 -17.38 3.37
CA GLY A 37 -3.11 -18.84 3.23
C GLY A 37 -1.92 -19.34 2.41
N CYS A 38 -1.47 -18.58 1.44
CA CYS A 38 -0.34 -18.94 0.56
C CYS A 38 0.92 -18.13 0.89
N HIS A 39 0.77 -16.83 1.17
CA HIS A 39 1.91 -15.94 1.39
C HIS A 39 2.33 -15.81 2.86
N GLY A 40 1.62 -16.48 3.77
CA GLY A 40 1.87 -16.43 5.20
C GLY A 40 1.15 -15.29 5.91
N ALA A 41 0.76 -15.52 7.17
CA ALA A 41 0.04 -14.53 7.98
C ALA A 41 0.86 -13.25 8.24
N ALA A 42 2.19 -13.37 8.25
CA ALA A 42 3.13 -12.24 8.38
C ALA A 42 3.81 -11.88 7.06
N GLY A 43 3.28 -12.35 5.93
CA GLY A 43 3.89 -12.11 4.61
C GLY A 43 5.17 -12.91 4.34
N ILE A 44 5.42 -13.93 5.15
CA ILE A 44 6.52 -14.88 4.97
C ILE A 44 5.93 -16.24 4.60
N SER A 45 6.20 -16.68 3.38
CA SER A 45 5.69 -17.94 2.86
C SER A 45 6.46 -19.14 3.41
N SER A 46 5.76 -20.22 3.72
CA SER A 46 6.38 -21.51 4.05
C SER A 46 6.64 -22.38 2.82
N ASN A 47 6.16 -21.98 1.66
CA ASN A 47 6.31 -22.73 0.41
C ASN A 47 7.24 -21.97 -0.54
N PRO A 48 8.33 -22.60 -1.03
CA PRO A 48 9.30 -21.94 -1.92
C PRO A 48 8.71 -21.55 -3.29
N LEU A 49 7.55 -22.08 -3.67
CA LEU A 49 6.86 -21.70 -4.91
C LEU A 49 6.06 -20.41 -4.78
N TRP A 50 5.78 -19.97 -3.57
CA TRP A 50 5.01 -18.76 -3.29
C TRP A 50 5.92 -17.71 -2.62
N PRO A 51 5.97 -16.49 -3.16
CA PRO A 51 6.92 -15.51 -2.67
C PRO A 51 6.53 -14.92 -1.32
N ASN A 52 7.54 -14.48 -0.58
CA ASN A 52 7.34 -13.57 0.55
C ASN A 52 6.86 -12.22 0.04
N LEU A 53 5.96 -11.59 0.79
CA LEU A 53 5.45 -10.25 0.50
C LEU A 53 5.90 -9.22 1.54
N ALA A 54 6.29 -9.67 2.74
CA ALA A 54 6.73 -8.80 3.83
C ALA A 54 7.90 -7.91 3.41
N GLY A 55 7.78 -6.60 3.67
CA GLY A 55 8.82 -5.63 3.39
C GLY A 55 9.02 -5.30 1.91
N GLN A 56 8.18 -5.82 1.02
CA GLN A 56 8.26 -5.51 -0.40
C GLN A 56 7.89 -4.05 -0.68
N GLN A 57 8.44 -3.47 -1.73
CA GLN A 57 8.14 -2.10 -2.15
C GLN A 57 6.66 -1.94 -2.51
N PRO A 58 5.95 -0.95 -1.94
CA PRO A 58 4.51 -0.80 -2.16
C PRO A 58 4.15 -0.56 -3.63
N ALA A 59 4.92 0.26 -4.33
CA ALA A 59 4.69 0.50 -5.76
C ALA A 59 4.85 -0.77 -6.60
N TYR A 60 5.78 -1.64 -6.24
CA TYR A 60 5.97 -2.93 -6.91
C TYR A 60 4.78 -3.86 -6.66
N LEU A 61 4.29 -3.94 -5.43
CA LEU A 61 3.11 -4.75 -5.09
C LEU A 61 1.87 -4.26 -5.84
N VAL A 62 1.65 -2.96 -5.91
CA VAL A 62 0.54 -2.37 -6.68
C VAL A 62 0.62 -2.77 -8.15
N LYS A 63 1.80 -2.62 -8.75
CA LYS A 63 2.02 -2.99 -10.14
C LYS A 63 1.73 -4.46 -10.41
N GLN A 64 2.22 -5.34 -9.55
CA GLN A 64 2.06 -6.78 -9.73
C GLN A 64 0.59 -7.23 -9.53
N LEU A 65 -0.08 -6.73 -8.51
CA LEU A 65 -1.49 -7.05 -8.27
C LEU A 65 -2.38 -6.58 -9.42
N LYS A 66 -2.15 -5.38 -9.95
CA LYS A 66 -2.86 -4.88 -11.14
C LYS A 66 -2.56 -5.75 -12.37
N ALA A 67 -1.32 -6.16 -12.55
CA ALA A 67 -0.92 -6.99 -13.67
C ALA A 67 -1.60 -8.37 -13.63
N PHE A 68 -1.70 -9.00 -12.46
CA PHE A 68 -2.45 -10.24 -12.30
C PHE A 68 -3.95 -10.04 -12.53
N ARG A 69 -4.52 -8.97 -11.98
CA ARG A 69 -5.94 -8.65 -12.15
C ARG A 69 -6.30 -8.42 -13.61
N ASP A 70 -5.47 -7.66 -14.32
CA ASP A 70 -5.72 -7.21 -15.70
C ASP A 70 -5.22 -8.21 -16.74
N GLY A 71 -4.53 -9.28 -16.32
CA GLY A 71 -4.07 -10.37 -17.18
C GLY A 71 -2.77 -10.11 -17.91
N THR A 72 -2.08 -9.00 -17.65
CA THR A 72 -0.75 -8.71 -18.25
C THR A 72 0.36 -9.54 -17.61
N ARG A 73 0.13 -10.06 -16.41
CA ARG A 73 0.92 -11.13 -15.79
C ARG A 73 0.01 -12.32 -15.57
N SER A 74 0.29 -13.42 -16.24
CA SER A 74 -0.55 -14.61 -16.18
C SER A 74 -0.08 -15.56 -15.09
N ASP A 75 -1.00 -15.93 -14.20
CA ASP A 75 -0.80 -16.98 -13.20
C ASP A 75 -2.15 -17.62 -12.88
N PRO A 76 -2.27 -18.96 -12.90
CA PRO A 76 -3.56 -19.64 -12.74
C PRO A 76 -4.13 -19.50 -11.32
N MET A 77 -3.31 -19.17 -10.33
CA MET A 77 -3.76 -18.95 -8.94
C MET A 77 -3.93 -17.47 -8.62
N MET A 78 -2.94 -16.65 -8.96
CA MET A 78 -2.99 -15.22 -8.63
C MET A 78 -3.97 -14.44 -9.50
N GLY A 79 -4.20 -14.83 -10.75
CA GLY A 79 -5.20 -14.19 -11.59
C GLY A 79 -6.58 -14.14 -10.94
N PRO A 80 -7.19 -15.28 -10.60
CA PRO A 80 -8.47 -15.35 -9.90
C PRO A 80 -8.48 -14.64 -8.54
N MET A 81 -7.37 -14.68 -7.81
CA MET A 81 -7.25 -14.01 -6.51
C MET A 81 -7.25 -12.49 -6.62
N ALA A 82 -6.63 -11.95 -7.66
CA ALA A 82 -6.53 -10.50 -7.88
C ALA A 82 -7.75 -9.90 -8.60
N MET A 83 -8.49 -10.69 -9.37
CA MET A 83 -9.63 -10.20 -10.16
C MET A 83 -10.68 -9.41 -9.36
N PRO A 84 -11.10 -9.83 -8.13
CA PRO A 84 -12.11 -9.09 -7.38
C PRO A 84 -11.57 -7.83 -6.69
N LEU A 85 -10.27 -7.55 -6.75
CA LEU A 85 -9.68 -6.43 -6.04
C LEU A 85 -9.94 -5.11 -6.78
N THR A 86 -10.38 -4.11 -6.03
CA THR A 86 -10.43 -2.73 -6.50
C THR A 86 -9.04 -2.10 -6.44
N ASP A 87 -8.85 -0.95 -7.07
CA ASP A 87 -7.60 -0.19 -6.94
C ASP A 87 -7.32 0.19 -5.48
N ALA A 88 -8.36 0.55 -4.72
CA ALA A 88 -8.23 0.84 -3.29
C ALA A 88 -7.80 -0.40 -2.49
N ASP A 89 -8.37 -1.58 -2.76
CA ASP A 89 -7.94 -2.84 -2.16
C ASP A 89 -6.46 -3.11 -2.40
N ILE A 90 -6.01 -2.92 -3.63
CA ILE A 90 -4.62 -3.13 -4.03
C ILE A 90 -3.68 -2.17 -3.30
N ASP A 91 -4.03 -0.89 -3.23
CA ASP A 91 -3.24 0.11 -2.50
C ASP A 91 -3.14 -0.24 -1.01
N ASN A 92 -4.24 -0.66 -0.39
CA ASN A 92 -4.29 -1.02 1.02
C ASN A 92 -3.48 -2.30 1.31
N ILE A 93 -3.61 -3.33 0.48
CA ILE A 93 -2.84 -4.57 0.60
C ILE A 93 -1.34 -4.29 0.45
N ALA A 94 -0.97 -3.48 -0.53
CA ALA A 94 0.42 -3.08 -0.74
C ALA A 94 0.99 -2.32 0.47
N ALA A 95 0.23 -1.39 1.04
CA ALA A 95 0.61 -0.66 2.24
C ALA A 95 0.84 -1.61 3.44
N TYR A 96 -0.03 -2.59 3.61
CA TYR A 96 0.10 -3.57 4.70
C TYR A 96 1.37 -4.41 4.57
N TYR A 97 1.56 -5.10 3.45
CA TYR A 97 2.74 -5.96 3.28
C TYR A 97 4.05 -5.19 3.28
N SER A 98 4.08 -4.00 2.71
CA SER A 98 5.29 -3.18 2.74
C SER A 98 5.67 -2.71 4.14
N SER A 99 4.72 -2.67 5.07
CA SER A 99 4.93 -2.28 6.47
C SER A 99 5.52 -3.39 7.35
N LEU A 100 5.55 -4.60 6.87
CA LEU A 100 6.00 -5.78 7.63
C LEU A 100 7.51 -6.00 7.60
#